data_2bc2d404548cbe415972d6c2f82e925b
#
_entry.id   2bc2d404548cbe415972d6c2f82e925b
#
_cell.length_a   1.000
_cell.length_b   1.000
_cell.length_c   1.000
_cell.angle_alpha   90.00
_cell.angle_beta   90.00
_cell.angle_gamma   90.00
#
_symmetry.space_group_name_H-M   'P 1'
#
loop_
_entity.id
_entity.type
_entity.pdbx_description
1 polymer ?
#
loop_
_entity_poly.entity_id
_entity_poly.type
_entity_poly.pdbx_seq_one_letter_code
_entity_poly.pdbx_strand_id
1 'polypeptide(L)'
;PETTMKCFVMRGIGKVAVMEKPIPRPGPFDAIIRTTAALICTSDTHTVAGAIGDRHDLTLGHEAVGVIHELGAAVADAGRFKIGQRVAVNAITPCYACDNCQRGFSSQCGGMLGGWKFANVTDGSMAEYFHVNNALANLAPIPAGLTDEQAAYCCDMLSTGFIGAEFANIPIGG
;
A
#
# COMPACT_ATOMS: atom_id res chain seq x y z
N PRO A 1 24.60 6.80 -3.92
CA PRO A 1 23.19 6.42 -3.91
C PRO A 1 22.86 5.92 -2.51
N GLU A 2 21.73 6.37 -1.96
CA GLU A 2 21.21 5.90 -0.70
C GLU A 2 20.94 4.39 -0.81
N THR A 3 21.40 3.62 0.15
CA THR A 3 21.20 2.16 0.20
C THR A 3 20.26 1.76 1.32
N THR A 4 19.99 2.67 2.27
CA THR A 4 19.08 2.51 3.39
C THR A 4 18.02 3.61 3.39
N MET A 5 16.93 3.38 4.11
CA MET A 5 15.79 4.26 4.28
C MET A 5 15.28 4.21 5.72
N LYS A 6 14.65 5.29 6.19
CA LYS A 6 13.95 5.32 7.47
C LYS A 6 12.57 4.70 7.34
N CYS A 7 12.20 3.88 8.32
CA CYS A 7 10.92 3.19 8.40
C CYS A 7 10.33 3.33 9.79
N PHE A 8 9.00 3.49 9.89
CA PHE A 8 8.27 3.39 11.14
C PHE A 8 7.77 1.95 11.30
N VAL A 9 8.24 1.27 12.31
CA VAL A 9 8.09 -0.18 12.45
C VAL A 9 7.45 -0.59 13.78
N MET A 10 6.72 -1.71 13.75
CA MET A 10 6.36 -2.48 14.94
C MET A 10 7.55 -3.34 15.36
N ARG A 11 7.99 -3.18 16.62
CA ARG A 11 9.10 -3.94 17.24
C ARG A 11 8.63 -5.10 18.11
N GLY A 12 7.33 -5.26 18.23
CA GLY A 12 6.62 -6.19 19.08
C GLY A 12 5.33 -5.56 19.55
N ILE A 13 4.46 -6.33 20.20
CA ILE A 13 3.17 -5.85 20.69
C ILE A 13 3.35 -4.61 21.59
N GLY A 14 2.66 -3.53 21.26
CA GLY A 14 2.71 -2.24 21.96
C GLY A 14 4.02 -1.46 21.79
N LYS A 15 4.93 -1.91 20.92
CA LYS A 15 6.24 -1.27 20.73
C LYS A 15 6.43 -0.85 19.29
N VAL A 16 6.74 0.43 19.09
CA VAL A 16 7.07 1.00 17.78
C VAL A 16 8.39 1.77 17.83
N ALA A 17 9.05 1.90 16.71
CA ALA A 17 10.27 2.68 16.58
C ALA A 17 10.46 3.16 15.14
N VAL A 18 11.29 4.19 14.97
CA VAL A 18 11.91 4.50 13.68
C VAL A 18 13.23 3.72 13.59
N MET A 19 13.43 3.02 12.48
CA MET A 19 14.68 2.31 12.22
C MET A 19 15.09 2.45 10.74
N GLU A 20 16.34 2.13 10.47
CA GLU A 20 16.84 2.05 9.09
C GLU A 20 16.70 0.62 8.56
N LYS A 21 16.26 0.54 7.30
CA LYS A 21 16.19 -0.70 6.52
C LYS A 21 16.80 -0.49 5.14
N PRO A 22 17.24 -1.55 4.46
CA PRO A 22 17.61 -1.45 3.05
C PRO A 22 16.43 -0.97 2.21
N ILE A 23 16.69 -0.11 1.20
CA ILE A 23 15.69 0.23 0.19
C ILE A 23 15.34 -1.05 -0.57
N PRO A 24 14.03 -1.42 -0.68
CA PRO A 24 13.63 -2.63 -1.39
C PRO A 24 13.93 -2.52 -2.89
N ARG A 25 14.00 -3.66 -3.56
CA ARG A 25 14.13 -3.72 -5.02
C ARG A 25 12.89 -4.36 -5.63
N PRO A 26 12.45 -3.91 -6.82
CA PRO A 26 11.27 -4.46 -7.46
C PRO A 26 11.59 -5.81 -8.11
N GLY A 27 10.65 -6.75 -8.03
CA GLY A 27 10.57 -7.87 -8.95
C GLY A 27 10.12 -7.40 -10.35
N PRO A 28 10.08 -8.29 -11.35
CA PRO A 28 9.77 -7.91 -12.74
C PRO A 28 8.41 -7.19 -12.91
N PHE A 29 7.41 -7.50 -12.08
CA PHE A 29 6.05 -6.97 -12.15
C PHE A 29 5.75 -5.90 -11.09
N ASP A 30 6.76 -5.48 -10.32
CA ASP A 30 6.61 -4.65 -9.14
C ASP A 30 7.13 -3.23 -9.37
N ALA A 31 6.91 -2.36 -8.40
CA ALA A 31 7.49 -1.02 -8.38
C ALA A 31 7.98 -0.66 -6.98
N ILE A 32 8.94 0.25 -6.91
CA ILE A 32 9.33 0.93 -5.68
C ILE A 32 8.81 2.36 -5.74
N ILE A 33 8.12 2.76 -4.71
CA ILE A 33 7.52 4.08 -4.58
C ILE A 33 8.27 4.86 -3.50
N ARG A 34 8.70 6.07 -3.82
CA ARG A 34 9.18 7.04 -2.83
C ARG A 34 7.98 7.76 -2.24
N THR A 35 7.75 7.58 -0.96
CA THR A 35 6.59 8.13 -0.24
C THR A 35 6.61 9.66 -0.25
N THR A 36 5.48 10.29 -0.54
CA THR A 36 5.27 11.73 -0.42
C THR A 36 4.21 12.09 0.60
N ALA A 37 3.21 11.25 0.78
CA ALA A 37 2.24 11.34 1.87
C ALA A 37 1.74 9.95 2.26
N ALA A 38 1.44 9.76 3.54
CA ALA A 38 0.84 8.54 4.08
C ALA A 38 -0.15 8.89 5.18
N LEU A 39 -1.18 8.07 5.35
CA LEU A 39 -2.15 8.20 6.43
C LEU A 39 -1.92 7.11 7.46
N ILE A 40 -2.32 7.41 8.70
CA ILE A 40 -2.38 6.44 9.79
C ILE A 40 -3.81 5.94 9.90
N CYS A 41 -4.03 4.67 9.64
CA CYS A 41 -5.32 4.01 9.80
C CYS A 41 -5.50 3.52 11.25
N THR A 42 -6.75 3.41 11.69
CA THR A 42 -7.07 2.75 12.96
C THR A 42 -6.55 1.31 13.00
N SER A 43 -6.51 0.62 11.86
CA SER A 43 -5.97 -0.74 11.76
C SER A 43 -4.48 -0.82 12.07
N ASP A 44 -3.69 0.23 11.84
CA ASP A 44 -2.28 0.27 12.24
C ASP A 44 -2.15 0.21 13.77
N THR A 45 -3.06 0.89 14.51
CA THR A 45 -3.07 0.84 15.96
C THR A 45 -3.48 -0.54 16.49
N HIS A 46 -4.43 -1.20 15.82
CA HIS A 46 -4.81 -2.58 16.14
C HIS A 46 -3.69 -3.57 15.83
N THR A 47 -2.96 -3.37 14.74
CA THR A 47 -1.76 -4.16 14.40
C THR A 47 -0.73 -4.07 15.52
N VAL A 48 -0.41 -2.85 15.97
CA VAL A 48 0.54 -2.62 17.09
C VAL A 48 0.02 -3.22 18.40
N ALA A 49 -1.30 -3.20 18.63
CA ALA A 49 -1.92 -3.84 19.79
C ALA A 49 -1.95 -5.38 19.72
N GLY A 50 -1.50 -5.99 18.65
CA GLY A 50 -1.37 -7.44 18.50
C GLY A 50 -2.52 -8.13 17.76
N ALA A 51 -3.39 -7.39 17.06
CA ALA A 51 -4.53 -7.98 16.34
C ALA A 51 -4.13 -9.03 15.28
N ILE A 52 -2.92 -8.91 14.71
CA ILE A 52 -2.35 -9.87 13.75
C ILE A 52 -1.24 -10.73 14.35
N GLY A 53 -1.15 -10.77 15.68
CA GLY A 53 -0.07 -11.42 16.42
C GLY A 53 1.18 -10.55 16.57
N ASP A 54 2.17 -11.09 17.24
CA ASP A 54 3.43 -10.39 17.44
C ASP A 54 4.22 -10.31 16.13
N ARG A 55 4.70 -9.11 15.80
CA ARG A 55 5.52 -8.84 14.62
C ARG A 55 6.78 -8.09 15.05
N HIS A 56 7.89 -8.45 14.44
CA HIS A 56 9.18 -7.83 14.71
C HIS A 56 9.70 -7.14 13.45
N ASP A 57 10.01 -5.86 13.58
CA ASP A 57 10.55 -5.02 12.53
C ASP A 57 9.65 -4.88 11.27
N LEU A 58 8.34 -5.10 11.44
CA LEU A 58 7.37 -4.89 10.37
C LEU A 58 7.15 -3.39 10.15
N THR A 59 7.43 -2.91 8.94
CA THR A 59 7.06 -1.53 8.54
C THR A 59 5.56 -1.43 8.44
N LEU A 60 4.98 -0.46 9.17
CA LEU A 60 3.54 -0.22 9.22
C LEU A 60 3.05 0.58 8.00
N GLY A 61 1.72 0.77 7.92
CA GLY A 61 1.06 1.62 6.95
C GLY A 61 0.70 0.94 5.63
N HIS A 62 -0.50 1.25 5.17
CA HIS A 62 -1.05 0.72 3.92
C HIS A 62 -1.76 1.79 3.09
N GLU A 63 -1.81 3.02 3.56
CA GLU A 63 -2.44 4.15 2.89
C GLU A 63 -1.37 5.17 2.52
N ALA A 64 -0.83 5.09 1.29
CA ALA A 64 0.21 5.99 0.85
C ALA A 64 0.13 6.32 -0.62
N VAL A 65 0.63 7.50 -0.92
CA VAL A 65 0.91 7.99 -2.26
C VAL A 65 2.38 8.35 -2.38
N GLY A 66 2.87 8.42 -3.59
CA GLY A 66 4.25 8.79 -3.80
C GLY A 66 4.61 8.93 -5.26
N VAL A 67 5.91 8.94 -5.48
CA VAL A 67 6.51 9.05 -6.81
C VAL A 67 7.20 7.74 -7.14
N ILE A 68 6.96 7.21 -8.32
CA ILE A 68 7.63 6.00 -8.81
C ILE A 68 9.13 6.24 -8.82
N HIS A 69 9.86 5.46 -8.03
CA HIS A 69 11.32 5.50 -7.91
C HIS A 69 11.98 4.48 -8.85
N GLU A 70 11.46 3.26 -8.87
CA GLU A 70 11.99 2.17 -9.70
C GLU A 70 10.83 1.31 -10.22
N LEU A 71 10.96 0.79 -11.43
CA LEU A 71 10.01 -0.11 -12.07
C LEU A 71 10.67 -1.44 -12.38
N GLY A 72 9.97 -2.54 -12.12
CA GLY A 72 10.34 -3.84 -12.64
C GLY A 72 10.28 -3.89 -14.16
N ALA A 73 11.06 -4.76 -14.78
CA ALA A 73 11.25 -4.79 -16.24
C ALA A 73 9.91 -4.92 -17.01
N ALA A 74 9.02 -5.83 -16.58
CA ALA A 74 7.73 -6.03 -17.26
C ALA A 74 6.79 -4.81 -17.09
N VAL A 75 6.90 -4.06 -15.97
CA VAL A 75 6.12 -2.83 -15.78
C VAL A 75 6.65 -1.72 -16.68
N ALA A 76 7.96 -1.59 -16.80
CA ALA A 76 8.60 -0.62 -17.68
C ALA A 76 8.26 -0.89 -19.15
N ASP A 77 8.35 -2.14 -19.59
CA ASP A 77 8.04 -2.58 -20.97
C ASP A 77 6.57 -2.34 -21.33
N ALA A 78 5.65 -2.45 -20.39
CA ALA A 78 4.23 -2.16 -20.59
C ALA A 78 3.95 -0.67 -20.91
N GLY A 79 4.87 0.25 -20.60
CA GLY A 79 4.80 1.67 -20.94
C GLY A 79 3.67 2.47 -20.28
N ARG A 80 2.94 1.88 -19.32
CA ARG A 80 1.81 2.54 -18.64
C ARG A 80 2.26 3.56 -17.60
N PHE A 81 3.39 3.32 -16.95
CA PHE A 81 3.94 4.14 -15.90
C PHE A 81 5.35 4.62 -16.23
N LYS A 82 5.76 5.73 -15.61
CA LYS A 82 7.10 6.31 -15.79
C LYS A 82 7.73 6.60 -14.43
N ILE A 83 9.05 6.45 -14.33
CA ILE A 83 9.82 6.93 -13.17
C ILE A 83 9.56 8.43 -13.00
N GLY A 84 9.37 8.86 -11.76
CA GLY A 84 8.99 10.24 -11.43
C GLY A 84 7.49 10.54 -11.50
N GLN A 85 6.66 9.61 -11.95
CA GLN A 85 5.19 9.79 -11.97
C GLN A 85 4.59 9.68 -10.57
N ARG A 86 3.65 10.57 -10.24
CA ARG A 86 2.87 10.54 -8.99
C ARG A 86 1.81 9.47 -9.09
N VAL A 87 1.71 8.62 -8.05
CA VAL A 87 0.76 7.51 -7.98
C VAL A 87 0.17 7.34 -6.59
N ALA A 88 -1.09 6.92 -6.54
CA ALA A 88 -1.75 6.36 -5.38
C ALA A 88 -1.61 4.83 -5.41
N VAL A 89 -1.53 4.21 -4.24
CA VAL A 89 -1.36 2.77 -4.08
C VAL A 89 -2.57 2.18 -3.37
N ASN A 90 -3.06 1.03 -3.83
CA ASN A 90 -4.14 0.33 -3.15
C ASN A 90 -3.71 -0.11 -1.75
N ALA A 91 -4.59 0.05 -0.75
CA ALA A 91 -4.35 -0.41 0.62
C ALA A 91 -4.18 -1.93 0.72
N ILE A 92 -4.85 -2.66 -0.15
CA ILE A 92 -4.67 -4.09 -0.37
C ILE A 92 -4.06 -4.25 -1.76
N THR A 93 -2.98 -5.02 -1.89
CA THR A 93 -2.29 -5.20 -3.15
C THR A 93 -2.54 -6.59 -3.74
N PRO A 94 -3.74 -6.87 -4.30
CA PRO A 94 -4.07 -8.18 -4.84
C PRO A 94 -3.18 -8.55 -6.03
N CYS A 95 -2.96 -9.85 -6.20
CA CYS A 95 -2.16 -10.36 -7.32
C CYS A 95 -2.92 -10.44 -8.64
N TYR A 96 -4.25 -10.37 -8.61
CA TYR A 96 -5.17 -10.51 -9.74
C TYR A 96 -5.03 -11.81 -10.56
N ALA A 97 -4.27 -12.78 -10.07
CA ALA A 97 -3.96 -14.03 -10.75
C ALA A 97 -4.42 -15.30 -10.00
N CYS A 98 -4.62 -15.24 -8.68
CA CYS A 98 -5.10 -16.39 -7.91
C CYS A 98 -6.62 -16.60 -8.07
N ASP A 99 -7.11 -17.78 -7.69
CA ASP A 99 -8.53 -18.17 -7.84
C ASP A 99 -9.50 -17.14 -7.23
N ASN A 100 -9.18 -16.62 -6.05
CA ASN A 100 -10.02 -15.61 -5.42
C ASN A 100 -10.11 -14.32 -6.26
N CYS A 101 -8.97 -13.84 -6.76
CA CYS A 101 -8.92 -12.67 -7.62
C CYS A 101 -9.67 -12.90 -8.93
N GLN A 102 -9.49 -14.06 -9.57
CA GLN A 102 -10.17 -14.41 -10.82
C GLN A 102 -11.69 -14.51 -10.67
N ARG A 103 -12.16 -14.86 -9.47
CA ARG A 103 -13.58 -14.91 -9.11
C ARG A 103 -14.16 -13.57 -8.66
N GLY A 104 -13.37 -12.47 -8.66
CA GLY A 104 -13.80 -11.14 -8.22
C GLY A 104 -13.60 -10.85 -6.73
N PHE A 105 -13.06 -11.80 -5.95
CA PHE A 105 -12.80 -11.62 -4.51
C PHE A 105 -11.37 -11.17 -4.26
N SER A 106 -10.94 -10.09 -4.88
CA SER A 106 -9.56 -9.59 -4.78
C SER A 106 -9.16 -9.19 -3.34
N SER A 107 -10.12 -8.80 -2.50
CA SER A 107 -9.89 -8.57 -1.07
C SER A 107 -9.47 -9.84 -0.31
N GLN A 108 -9.75 -11.02 -0.84
CA GLN A 108 -9.36 -12.33 -0.29
C GLN A 108 -8.20 -12.94 -1.07
N CYS A 109 -7.36 -12.10 -1.66
CA CYS A 109 -6.22 -12.55 -2.45
C CYS A 109 -5.30 -13.49 -1.65
N GLY A 110 -5.06 -14.69 -2.20
CA GLY A 110 -4.15 -15.70 -1.63
C GLY A 110 -2.73 -15.64 -2.23
N GLY A 111 -2.43 -14.66 -3.07
CA GLY A 111 -1.12 -14.51 -3.71
C GLY A 111 0.03 -14.36 -2.73
N MET A 112 1.26 -14.72 -3.16
CA MET A 112 2.42 -14.79 -2.27
C MET A 112 2.75 -13.44 -1.61
N LEU A 113 2.68 -12.34 -2.36
CA LEU A 113 2.97 -10.98 -1.88
C LEU A 113 1.73 -10.08 -1.80
N GLY A 114 0.57 -10.58 -2.24
CA GLY A 114 -0.61 -9.76 -2.46
C GLY A 114 -1.62 -9.77 -1.32
N GLY A 115 -2.66 -8.94 -1.50
CA GLY A 115 -3.79 -8.86 -0.60
C GLY A 115 -3.42 -8.31 0.76
N TRP A 116 -3.89 -8.96 1.81
CA TRP A 116 -3.65 -8.58 3.20
C TRP A 116 -2.21 -8.77 3.69
N LYS A 117 -1.32 -9.31 2.87
CA LYS A 117 0.09 -9.45 3.26
C LYS A 117 0.82 -8.13 3.30
N PHE A 118 0.41 -7.15 2.47
CA PHE A 118 0.94 -5.79 2.51
C PHE A 118 0.69 -5.17 3.91
N ALA A 119 1.72 -4.64 4.53
CA ALA A 119 1.74 -4.09 5.89
C ALA A 119 1.35 -5.06 7.03
N ASN A 120 1.18 -6.36 6.74
CA ASN A 120 0.85 -7.37 7.76
C ASN A 120 1.87 -8.52 7.79
N VAL A 121 2.43 -8.87 6.66
CA VAL A 121 3.47 -9.91 6.49
C VAL A 121 4.67 -9.33 5.76
N THR A 122 4.42 -8.54 4.70
CA THR A 122 5.42 -7.75 4.01
C THR A 122 5.39 -6.32 4.54
N ASP A 123 6.51 -5.62 4.39
CA ASP A 123 6.63 -4.23 4.82
C ASP A 123 5.58 -3.32 4.14
N GLY A 124 5.07 -2.37 4.91
CA GLY A 124 4.10 -1.37 4.49
C GLY A 124 4.75 -0.06 4.03
N SER A 125 3.95 0.99 4.02
CA SER A 125 4.25 2.27 3.36
C SER A 125 4.73 3.39 4.29
N MET A 126 4.78 3.20 5.61
CA MET A 126 5.35 4.19 6.55
C MET A 126 6.88 4.13 6.53
N ALA A 127 7.45 4.40 5.37
CA ALA A 127 8.87 4.43 5.08
C ALA A 127 9.16 5.46 3.98
N GLU A 128 10.42 5.85 3.80
CA GLU A 128 10.80 6.74 2.71
C GLU A 128 10.60 6.11 1.33
N TYR A 129 10.72 4.78 1.24
CA TYR A 129 10.42 3.98 0.05
C TYR A 129 9.65 2.72 0.45
N PHE A 130 8.77 2.24 -0.39
CA PHE A 130 8.07 0.98 -0.16
C PHE A 130 7.84 0.22 -1.47
N HIS A 131 7.69 -1.09 -1.34
CA HIS A 131 7.49 -2.02 -2.43
C HIS A 131 6.00 -2.19 -2.73
N VAL A 132 5.65 -2.21 -4.01
CA VAL A 132 4.29 -2.52 -4.49
C VAL A 132 4.36 -3.66 -5.49
N ASN A 133 3.78 -4.80 -5.13
CA ASN A 133 3.66 -5.95 -6.02
C ASN A 133 2.60 -5.70 -7.11
N ASN A 134 2.75 -6.34 -8.27
CA ASN A 134 1.80 -6.27 -9.38
C ASN A 134 1.42 -4.82 -9.73
N ALA A 135 2.42 -3.97 -9.94
CA ALA A 135 2.29 -2.52 -10.03
C ALA A 135 1.29 -2.05 -11.08
N LEU A 136 1.17 -2.75 -12.23
CA LEU A 136 0.20 -2.41 -13.28
C LEU A 136 -1.26 -2.43 -12.80
N ALA A 137 -1.55 -3.21 -11.77
CA ALA A 137 -2.89 -3.35 -11.22
C ALA A 137 -3.08 -2.56 -9.90
N ASN A 138 -2.02 -2.31 -9.16
CA ASN A 138 -2.07 -1.73 -7.82
C ASN A 138 -1.66 -0.26 -7.74
N LEU A 139 -1.28 0.36 -8.85
CA LEU A 139 -0.97 1.78 -8.96
C LEU A 139 -2.03 2.51 -9.77
N ALA A 140 -2.41 3.70 -9.31
CA ALA A 140 -3.26 4.64 -10.03
C ALA A 140 -2.54 5.99 -10.19
N PRO A 141 -2.48 6.57 -11.40
CA PRO A 141 -1.94 7.91 -11.59
C PRO A 141 -2.75 8.94 -10.81
N ILE A 142 -2.08 9.85 -10.09
CA ILE A 142 -2.74 10.95 -9.41
C ILE A 142 -2.99 12.07 -10.43
N PRO A 143 -4.24 12.54 -10.61
CA PRO A 143 -4.55 13.68 -11.47
C PRO A 143 -3.81 14.96 -11.06
N ALA A 144 -3.47 15.79 -12.03
CA ALA A 144 -2.71 17.02 -11.79
C ALA A 144 -3.39 18.01 -10.83
N GLY A 145 -4.73 17.97 -10.73
CA GLY A 145 -5.50 18.85 -9.84
C GLY A 145 -5.57 18.43 -8.38
N LEU A 146 -5.04 17.25 -8.02
CA LEU A 146 -5.05 16.76 -6.64
C LEU A 146 -3.67 16.89 -6.00
N THR A 147 -3.64 17.30 -4.73
CA THR A 147 -2.43 17.20 -3.90
C THR A 147 -2.19 15.75 -3.46
N ASP A 148 -1.01 15.46 -2.96
CA ASP A 148 -0.68 14.11 -2.45
C ASP A 148 -1.51 13.79 -1.21
N GLU A 149 -1.75 14.78 -0.33
CA GLU A 149 -2.57 14.60 0.85
C GLU A 149 -4.03 14.29 0.49
N GLN A 150 -4.59 14.96 -0.50
CA GLN A 150 -5.94 14.68 -0.99
C GLN A 150 -6.03 13.27 -1.61
N ALA A 151 -5.02 12.89 -2.40
CA ALA A 151 -4.98 11.59 -3.05
C ALA A 151 -4.77 10.44 -2.06
N ALA A 152 -4.09 10.66 -0.94
CA ALA A 152 -3.86 9.65 0.08
C ALA A 152 -5.16 9.09 0.69
N TYR A 153 -6.20 9.94 0.83
CA TYR A 153 -7.52 9.47 1.29
C TYR A 153 -8.18 8.45 0.34
N CYS A 154 -7.83 8.49 -0.94
CA CYS A 154 -8.40 7.57 -1.93
C CYS A 154 -7.83 6.15 -1.83
N CYS A 155 -6.74 5.95 -1.08
CA CYS A 155 -6.08 4.64 -0.97
C CYS A 155 -6.94 3.62 -0.21
N ASP A 156 -7.63 4.06 0.87
CA ASP A 156 -8.52 3.21 1.67
C ASP A 156 -9.72 3.99 2.23
N MET A 157 -9.49 5.01 3.06
CA MET A 157 -10.53 5.66 3.87
C MET A 157 -11.75 6.06 3.06
N LEU A 158 -11.57 6.69 1.91
CA LEU A 158 -12.67 7.19 1.09
C LEU A 158 -13.46 6.05 0.47
N SER A 159 -12.80 5.03 -0.07
CA SER A 159 -13.44 3.85 -0.66
C SER A 159 -14.16 3.00 0.39
N THR A 160 -13.54 2.81 1.55
CA THR A 160 -14.12 2.08 2.68
C THR A 160 -15.34 2.81 3.24
N GLY A 161 -15.25 4.14 3.40
CA GLY A 161 -16.37 4.96 3.86
C GLY A 161 -17.53 4.96 2.85
N PHE A 162 -17.23 5.03 1.56
CA PHE A 162 -18.24 4.99 0.50
C PHE A 162 -18.99 3.65 0.48
N ILE A 163 -18.29 2.52 0.53
CA ILE A 163 -18.89 1.18 0.63
C ILE A 163 -19.74 1.05 1.90
N GLY A 164 -19.30 1.57 3.03
CA GLY A 164 -20.07 1.59 4.26
C GLY A 164 -21.40 2.31 4.11
N ALA A 165 -21.40 3.47 3.45
CA ALA A 165 -22.63 4.23 3.16
C ALA A 165 -23.57 3.49 2.19
N GLU A 166 -23.01 2.85 1.15
CA GLU A 166 -23.81 2.02 0.24
C GLU A 166 -24.48 0.85 0.95
N PHE A 167 -23.73 0.11 1.78
CA PHE A 167 -24.28 -1.05 2.51
C PHE A 167 -25.30 -0.65 3.58
N ALA A 168 -25.16 0.54 4.15
CA ALA A 168 -26.15 1.07 5.09
C ALA A 168 -27.51 1.37 4.43
N ASN A 169 -27.56 1.42 3.07
CA ASN A 169 -28.78 1.68 2.29
C ASN A 169 -29.57 2.90 2.82
N ILE A 170 -28.85 4.00 3.13
CA ILE A 170 -29.41 5.21 3.68
C ILE A 170 -30.34 5.85 2.64
N PRO A 171 -31.63 6.08 2.95
CA PRO A 171 -32.55 6.73 2.02
C PRO A 171 -32.17 8.21 1.81
N ILE A 172 -32.59 8.79 0.69
CA ILE A 172 -32.38 10.20 0.41
C ILE A 172 -33.03 11.04 1.54
N GLY A 173 -32.25 11.85 2.25
CA GLY A 173 -32.70 12.68 3.37
C GLY A 173 -32.75 11.96 4.73
N GLY A 174 -32.21 10.74 4.80
CA GLY A 174 -32.09 9.96 6.04
C GLY A 174 -30.87 10.33 6.87
#